data_d59443fe256a21b9a260d5e2f1ce3463
#
_entry.id   d59443fe256a21b9a260d5e2f1ce3463
#
_cell.length_a   1.000
_cell.length_b   1.000
_cell.length_c   1.000
_cell.angle_alpha   90.00
_cell.angle_beta   90.00
_cell.angle_gamma   90.00
#
_symmetry.space_group_name_H-M   'P 1'
#
loop_
_entity.id
_entity.type
_entity.pdbx_description
1 polymer ?
#
loop_
_entity_poly.entity_id
_entity_poly.type
_entity_poly.pdbx_seq_one_letter_code
_entity_poly.pdbx_strand_id
1 'polypeptide(L)'
;MTGLPHGLLDREACAALDAADPLAPLRGRFLLDDGLIYLDGNSLGALPAATPPRLAAVVAEEWGRGLIRSWTAAGWIDAPRRLGDKVAPLVGARPGEVVVADSTSVNLFKLLGAAVQARPGRRVILSHEDNFPADLYVAQGLCELLEGRCE
;
A
#
# COMPACT_ATOMS: atom_id res chain seq x y z
N MET A 1 -7.68 -26.18 6.04
CA MET A 1 -6.27 -25.91 5.72
C MET A 1 -5.54 -27.24 5.67
N THR A 2 -5.39 -27.80 4.49
CA THR A 2 -4.60 -29.03 4.27
C THR A 2 -3.12 -28.66 4.32
N GLY A 3 -2.41 -29.18 5.33
CA GLY A 3 -0.98 -28.94 5.48
C GLY A 3 -0.19 -29.48 4.27
N LEU A 4 0.80 -28.72 3.84
CA LEU A 4 1.76 -29.14 2.82
C LEU A 4 2.48 -30.42 3.32
N PRO A 5 2.75 -31.38 2.42
CA PRO A 5 3.50 -32.59 2.80
C PRO A 5 4.90 -32.22 3.26
N HIS A 6 5.33 -32.79 4.40
CA HIS A 6 6.65 -32.60 5.02
C HIS A 6 7.77 -33.36 4.25
N GLY A 7 7.88 -33.19 2.93
CA GLY A 7 8.95 -33.73 2.09
C GLY A 7 9.49 -32.63 1.17
N LEU A 8 10.74 -32.75 0.74
CA LEU A 8 11.27 -31.91 -0.33
C LEU A 8 10.39 -32.07 -1.56
N LEU A 9 9.73 -31.00 -1.98
CA LEU A 9 8.91 -30.97 -3.21
C LEU A 9 9.88 -31.07 -4.39
N ASP A 10 9.72 -32.08 -5.21
CA ASP A 10 10.41 -32.16 -6.50
C ASP A 10 9.67 -31.30 -7.57
N ARG A 11 10.26 -31.20 -8.74
CA ARG A 11 9.72 -30.37 -9.82
C ARG A 11 8.33 -30.86 -10.30
N GLU A 12 8.09 -32.15 -10.26
CA GLU A 12 6.81 -32.73 -10.70
C GLU A 12 5.70 -32.41 -9.72
N ALA A 13 5.98 -32.53 -8.42
CA ALA A 13 5.06 -32.14 -7.36
C ALA A 13 4.74 -30.64 -7.40
N CYS A 14 5.74 -29.78 -7.64
CA CYS A 14 5.50 -28.34 -7.83
C CYS A 14 4.64 -28.04 -9.04
N ALA A 15 4.90 -28.69 -10.19
CA ALA A 15 4.09 -28.51 -11.39
C ALA A 15 2.64 -28.99 -11.22
N ALA A 16 2.43 -30.04 -10.44
CA ALA A 16 1.08 -30.51 -10.10
C ALA A 16 0.33 -29.51 -9.19
N LEU A 17 1.03 -28.88 -8.25
CA LEU A 17 0.46 -27.81 -7.42
C LEU A 17 0.10 -26.58 -8.26
N ASP A 18 0.98 -26.15 -9.18
CA ASP A 18 0.73 -25.04 -10.09
C ASP A 18 -0.50 -25.30 -10.97
N ALA A 19 -0.64 -26.52 -11.49
CA ALA A 19 -1.78 -26.92 -12.33
C ALA A 19 -3.11 -26.94 -11.54
N ALA A 20 -3.06 -27.17 -10.23
CA ALA A 20 -4.22 -27.20 -9.36
C ALA A 20 -4.53 -25.84 -8.70
N ASP A 21 -3.70 -24.81 -8.91
CA ASP A 21 -3.85 -23.50 -8.26
C ASP A 21 -5.07 -22.73 -8.81
N PRO A 22 -6.11 -22.50 -8.01
CA PRO A 22 -7.27 -21.72 -8.44
C PRO A 22 -6.95 -20.26 -8.74
N LEU A 23 -5.81 -19.75 -8.27
CA LEU A 23 -5.36 -18.39 -8.50
C LEU A 23 -4.53 -18.23 -9.80
N ALA A 24 -4.09 -19.32 -10.43
CA ALA A 24 -3.27 -19.28 -11.64
C ALA A 24 -3.82 -18.33 -12.73
N PRO A 25 -5.15 -18.25 -13.01
CA PRO A 25 -5.69 -17.32 -13.99
C PRO A 25 -5.48 -15.84 -13.64
N LEU A 26 -5.24 -15.50 -12.36
CA LEU A 26 -5.04 -14.12 -11.93
C LEU A 26 -3.71 -13.55 -12.42
N ARG A 27 -2.69 -14.39 -12.74
CA ARG A 27 -1.44 -13.92 -13.33
C ARG A 27 -1.69 -13.11 -14.60
N GLY A 28 -2.65 -13.50 -15.44
CA GLY A 28 -3.02 -12.79 -16.67
C GLY A 28 -3.59 -11.38 -16.45
N ARG A 29 -3.87 -11.00 -15.21
CA ARG A 29 -4.29 -9.63 -14.88
C ARG A 29 -3.11 -8.65 -14.73
N PHE A 30 -1.87 -9.14 -14.78
CA PHE A 30 -0.66 -8.35 -14.62
C PHE A 30 0.19 -8.43 -15.89
N LEU A 31 0.87 -7.32 -16.19
CA LEU A 31 1.84 -7.22 -17.29
C LEU A 31 3.19 -7.70 -16.76
N LEU A 32 3.48 -8.98 -17.00
CA LEU A 32 4.73 -9.62 -16.63
C LEU A 32 5.26 -10.34 -17.89
N ASP A 33 6.56 -10.23 -18.11
CA ASP A 33 7.22 -10.94 -19.20
C ASP A 33 7.10 -12.46 -19.04
N ASP A 34 7.10 -13.16 -20.17
CA ASP A 34 7.06 -14.61 -20.19
C ASP A 34 8.31 -15.19 -19.50
N GLY A 35 8.10 -16.17 -18.63
CA GLY A 35 9.17 -16.82 -17.87
C GLY A 35 9.72 -16.01 -16.69
N LEU A 36 9.29 -14.78 -16.48
CA LEU A 36 9.66 -13.99 -15.29
C LEU A 36 8.99 -14.57 -14.04
N ILE A 37 9.81 -14.90 -13.06
CA ILE A 37 9.37 -15.26 -11.70
C ILE A 37 9.56 -14.02 -10.83
N TYR A 38 8.50 -13.25 -10.60
CA TYR A 38 8.53 -12.03 -9.81
C TYR A 38 8.00 -12.28 -8.40
N LEU A 39 8.88 -12.25 -7.40
CA LEU A 39 8.57 -12.55 -6.01
C LEU A 39 8.68 -11.34 -5.07
N ASP A 40 8.97 -10.16 -5.60
CA ASP A 40 9.18 -8.93 -4.80
C ASP A 40 7.99 -7.95 -4.90
N GLY A 41 6.79 -8.50 -4.95
CA GLY A 41 5.56 -7.72 -5.01
C GLY A 41 5.25 -6.88 -3.76
N ASN A 42 5.95 -7.16 -2.65
CA ASN A 42 5.87 -6.36 -1.43
C ASN A 42 6.64 -5.03 -1.54
N SER A 43 7.74 -4.99 -2.30
CA SER A 43 8.51 -3.76 -2.55
C SER A 43 7.85 -2.93 -3.65
N LEU A 44 7.54 -3.55 -4.79
CA LEU A 44 6.82 -2.94 -5.90
C LEU A 44 5.89 -3.97 -6.54
N GLY A 45 4.59 -3.74 -6.47
CA GLY A 45 3.61 -4.63 -7.11
C GLY A 45 3.77 -4.66 -8.63
N ALA A 46 3.55 -5.84 -9.22
CA ALA A 46 3.50 -5.98 -10.67
C ALA A 46 2.39 -5.09 -11.27
N LEU A 47 2.62 -4.55 -12.46
CA LEU A 47 1.70 -3.62 -13.12
C LEU A 47 0.39 -4.34 -13.53
N PRO A 48 -0.77 -3.96 -12.97
CA PRO A 48 -2.03 -4.50 -13.43
C PRO A 48 -2.33 -4.08 -14.88
N ALA A 49 -2.76 -5.00 -15.73
CA ALA A 49 -3.03 -4.75 -17.14
C ALA A 49 -4.10 -3.64 -17.37
N ALA A 50 -5.01 -3.46 -16.42
CA ALA A 50 -6.02 -2.40 -16.47
C ALA A 50 -5.49 -0.99 -16.15
N THR A 51 -4.28 -0.86 -15.60
CA THR A 51 -3.76 0.43 -15.13
C THR A 51 -3.38 1.37 -16.27
N PRO A 52 -2.61 0.98 -17.31
CA PRO A 52 -2.23 1.90 -18.37
C PRO A 52 -3.42 2.54 -19.11
N PRO A 53 -4.44 1.79 -19.57
CA PRO A 53 -5.60 2.41 -20.21
C PRO A 53 -6.40 3.30 -19.25
N ARG A 54 -6.46 2.94 -17.96
CA ARG A 54 -7.13 3.81 -16.96
C ARG A 54 -6.38 5.13 -16.76
N LEU A 55 -5.06 5.10 -16.66
CA LEU A 55 -4.25 6.32 -16.57
C LEU A 55 -4.37 7.20 -17.82
N ALA A 56 -4.35 6.59 -19.01
CA ALA A 56 -4.57 7.32 -20.26
C ALA A 56 -5.93 8.04 -20.25
N ALA A 57 -6.99 7.39 -19.80
CA ALA A 57 -8.31 7.99 -19.67
C ALA A 57 -8.34 9.13 -18.64
N VAL A 58 -7.67 8.98 -17.49
CA VAL A 58 -7.57 10.07 -16.50
C VAL A 58 -6.91 11.29 -17.11
N VAL A 59 -5.80 11.11 -17.83
CA VAL A 59 -5.05 12.21 -18.45
C VAL A 59 -5.89 12.88 -19.55
N ALA A 60 -6.44 12.10 -20.48
CA ALA A 60 -7.10 12.66 -21.65
C ALA A 60 -8.48 13.24 -21.33
N GLU A 61 -9.28 12.53 -20.53
CA GLU A 61 -10.70 12.88 -20.32
C GLU A 61 -10.90 13.68 -19.03
N GLU A 62 -10.45 13.11 -17.91
CA GLU A 62 -10.72 13.71 -16.61
C GLU A 62 -9.91 15.00 -16.44
N TRP A 63 -8.61 14.96 -16.67
CA TRP A 63 -7.76 16.15 -16.59
C TRP A 63 -7.92 17.02 -17.84
N GLY A 64 -7.61 16.47 -19.01
CA GLY A 64 -7.52 17.26 -20.25
C GLY A 64 -8.85 17.95 -20.64
N ARG A 65 -9.97 17.26 -20.53
CA ARG A 65 -11.31 17.80 -20.87
C ARG A 65 -12.10 18.28 -19.67
N GLY A 66 -12.00 17.54 -18.54
CA GLY A 66 -12.77 17.84 -17.33
C GLY A 66 -12.26 19.07 -16.59
N LEU A 67 -10.92 19.26 -16.59
CA LEU A 67 -10.25 20.35 -15.87
C LEU A 67 -10.68 20.38 -14.39
N ILE A 68 -10.91 21.57 -13.83
CA ILE A 68 -11.32 21.73 -12.43
C ILE A 68 -12.65 21.03 -12.10
N ARG A 69 -13.52 20.82 -13.06
CA ARG A 69 -14.81 20.13 -12.85
C ARG A 69 -14.63 18.67 -12.42
N SER A 70 -13.50 18.05 -12.74
CA SER A 70 -13.24 16.65 -12.41
C SER A 70 -13.09 16.38 -10.92
N TRP A 71 -12.86 17.40 -10.12
CA TRP A 71 -12.95 17.27 -8.66
C TRP A 71 -14.27 16.64 -8.22
N THR A 72 -15.37 17.05 -8.83
CA THR A 72 -16.70 16.53 -8.53
C THR A 72 -17.18 15.55 -9.60
N ALA A 73 -17.11 15.91 -10.89
CA ALA A 73 -17.67 15.09 -11.97
C ALA A 73 -16.98 13.73 -12.14
N ALA A 74 -15.66 13.65 -11.92
CA ALA A 74 -14.91 12.40 -11.92
C ALA A 74 -14.72 11.82 -10.50
N GLY A 75 -15.23 12.50 -9.46
CA GLY A 75 -15.16 12.05 -8.07
C GLY A 75 -13.76 12.04 -7.48
N TRP A 76 -12.88 12.95 -7.89
CA TRP A 76 -11.52 13.02 -7.36
C TRP A 76 -11.49 13.39 -5.89
N ILE A 77 -12.38 14.30 -5.47
CA ILE A 77 -12.47 14.74 -4.06
C ILE A 77 -12.79 13.58 -3.11
N ASP A 78 -13.56 12.60 -3.56
CA ASP A 78 -13.96 11.44 -2.76
C ASP A 78 -13.05 10.22 -2.98
N ALA A 79 -12.12 10.28 -3.94
CA ALA A 79 -11.26 9.15 -4.28
C ALA A 79 -10.47 8.59 -3.08
N PRO A 80 -9.88 9.42 -2.19
CA PRO A 80 -9.15 8.92 -1.01
C PRO A 80 -10.01 8.06 -0.09
N ARG A 81 -11.26 8.47 0.17
CA ARG A 81 -12.22 7.71 1.00
C ARG A 81 -12.71 6.46 0.29
N ARG A 82 -13.15 6.59 -0.95
CA ARG A 82 -13.67 5.48 -1.75
C ARG A 82 -12.63 4.38 -1.94
N LEU A 83 -11.35 4.73 -2.08
CA LEU A 83 -10.27 3.76 -2.12
C LEU A 83 -9.97 3.18 -0.73
N GLY A 84 -10.02 4.00 0.30
CA GLY A 84 -9.92 3.56 1.69
C GLY A 84 -10.97 2.52 2.04
N ASP A 85 -12.23 2.71 1.65
CA ASP A 85 -13.30 1.75 1.88
C ASP A 85 -13.09 0.40 1.18
N LYS A 86 -12.35 0.39 0.06
CA LYS A 86 -11.93 -0.86 -0.59
C LYS A 86 -10.78 -1.57 0.13
N VAL A 87 -9.92 -0.82 0.79
CA VAL A 87 -8.80 -1.35 1.60
C VAL A 87 -9.28 -1.81 2.97
N ALA A 88 -10.28 -1.16 3.54
CA ALA A 88 -10.76 -1.41 4.89
C ALA A 88 -11.00 -2.91 5.22
N PRO A 89 -11.69 -3.71 4.40
CA PRO A 89 -11.89 -5.13 4.68
C PRO A 89 -10.57 -5.93 4.72
N LEU A 90 -9.55 -5.51 3.97
CA LEU A 90 -8.26 -6.21 3.91
C LEU A 90 -7.45 -6.03 5.20
N VAL A 91 -7.68 -4.93 5.92
CA VAL A 91 -6.98 -4.60 7.17
C VAL A 91 -7.88 -4.74 8.41
N GLY A 92 -9.09 -5.31 8.25
CA GLY A 92 -10.03 -5.52 9.36
C GLY A 92 -10.69 -4.24 9.88
N ALA A 93 -10.71 -3.18 9.08
CA ALA A 93 -11.36 -1.92 9.41
C ALA A 93 -12.78 -1.84 8.83
N ARG A 94 -13.58 -0.90 9.34
CA ARG A 94 -14.92 -0.60 8.85
C ARG A 94 -14.89 0.47 7.77
N PRO A 95 -15.95 0.58 6.93
CA PRO A 95 -16.08 1.71 6.00
C PRO A 95 -15.94 3.06 6.73
N GLY A 96 -15.19 3.98 6.11
CA GLY A 96 -14.92 5.30 6.67
C GLY A 96 -13.73 5.38 7.66
N GLU A 97 -13.15 4.25 8.06
CA GLU A 97 -12.01 4.23 8.99
C GLU A 97 -10.64 4.25 8.27
N VAL A 98 -10.63 4.07 6.94
CA VAL A 98 -9.41 4.08 6.14
C VAL A 98 -9.48 5.21 5.12
N VAL A 99 -8.38 5.91 4.94
CA VAL A 99 -8.19 6.91 3.90
C VAL A 99 -6.87 6.67 3.19
N VAL A 100 -6.86 6.76 1.87
CA VAL A 100 -5.64 6.70 1.07
C VAL A 100 -5.13 8.12 0.86
N ALA A 101 -3.95 8.41 1.37
CA ALA A 101 -3.35 9.74 1.30
C ALA A 101 -1.82 9.66 1.25
N ASP A 102 -1.19 10.67 0.69
CA ASP A 102 0.25 10.94 0.73
C ASP A 102 1.18 9.72 0.49
N SER A 103 2.33 9.73 1.13
CA SER A 103 3.29 8.61 1.20
C SER A 103 3.39 8.08 2.61
N THR A 104 4.03 6.92 2.79
CA THR A 104 4.29 6.32 4.11
C THR A 104 5.00 7.30 5.03
N SER A 105 6.08 7.94 4.58
CA SER A 105 6.85 8.89 5.40
C SER A 105 6.05 10.11 5.83
N VAL A 106 5.25 10.69 4.91
CA VAL A 106 4.39 11.85 5.22
C VAL A 106 3.28 11.46 6.21
N ASN A 107 2.66 10.30 6.01
CA ASN A 107 1.64 9.81 6.92
C ASN A 107 2.22 9.48 8.30
N LEU A 108 3.40 8.87 8.35
CA LEU A 108 4.11 8.60 9.61
C LEU A 108 4.40 9.90 10.36
N PHE A 109 4.93 10.91 9.70
CA PHE A 109 5.17 12.22 10.31
C PHE A 109 3.88 12.81 10.91
N LYS A 110 2.78 12.81 10.15
CA LYS A 110 1.48 13.30 10.61
C LYS A 110 0.98 12.55 11.83
N LEU A 111 1.05 11.21 11.80
CA LEU A 111 0.55 10.36 12.88
C LEU A 111 1.39 10.47 14.14
N LEU A 112 2.71 10.50 14.04
CA LEU A 112 3.61 10.71 15.18
C LEU A 112 3.38 12.08 15.82
N GLY A 113 3.28 13.14 15.00
CA GLY A 113 2.98 14.48 15.48
C GLY A 113 1.64 14.57 16.23
N ALA A 114 0.61 13.92 15.68
CA ALA A 114 -0.70 13.84 16.33
C ALA A 114 -0.64 13.02 17.65
N ALA A 115 0.08 11.91 17.66
CA ALA A 115 0.21 11.05 18.85
C ALA A 115 0.92 11.75 20.01
N VAL A 116 2.02 12.44 19.73
CA VAL A 116 2.78 13.23 20.73
C VAL A 116 1.90 14.34 21.32
N GLN A 117 1.12 15.02 20.50
CA GLN A 117 0.20 16.06 20.97
C GLN A 117 -0.98 15.49 21.77
N ALA A 118 -1.53 14.36 21.36
CA ALA A 118 -2.64 13.71 22.05
C ALA A 118 -2.25 13.09 23.40
N ARG A 119 -0.96 12.89 23.65
CA ARG A 119 -0.43 12.25 24.87
C ARG A 119 0.78 13.03 25.44
N PRO A 120 0.58 14.25 25.95
CA PRO A 120 1.71 15.13 26.37
C PRO A 120 2.59 14.54 27.48
N GLY A 121 2.10 13.55 28.23
CA GLY A 121 2.89 12.84 29.25
C GLY A 121 3.72 11.67 28.70
N ARG A 122 3.57 11.30 27.43
CA ARG A 122 4.33 10.23 26.78
C ARG A 122 5.29 10.83 25.78
N ARG A 123 6.58 10.80 26.12
CA ARG A 123 7.62 11.47 25.33
C ARG A 123 8.46 10.52 24.46
N VAL A 124 8.43 9.22 24.77
CA VAL A 124 9.26 8.22 24.09
C VAL A 124 8.54 7.68 22.85
N ILE A 125 9.20 7.77 21.70
CA ILE A 125 8.80 7.09 20.46
C ILE A 125 9.62 5.80 20.38
N LEU A 126 8.98 4.66 20.63
CA LEU A 126 9.63 3.36 20.59
C LEU A 126 9.65 2.83 19.15
N SER A 127 10.81 2.45 18.65
CA SER A 127 11.00 1.78 17.37
C SER A 127 12.04 0.66 17.48
N HIS A 128 12.28 -0.05 16.37
CA HIS A 128 13.32 -1.06 16.25
C HIS A 128 14.46 -0.53 15.37
N GLU A 129 15.71 -0.85 15.72
CA GLU A 129 16.90 -0.34 14.99
C GLU A 129 16.98 -0.83 13.54
N ASP A 130 16.42 -2.02 13.27
CA ASP A 130 16.33 -2.60 11.92
C ASP A 130 15.09 -2.14 11.13
N ASN A 131 14.33 -1.17 11.65
CA ASN A 131 13.20 -0.61 10.90
C ASN A 131 13.69 0.12 9.65
N PHE A 132 12.78 0.37 8.72
CA PHE A 132 13.14 1.07 7.47
C PHE A 132 13.77 2.44 7.81
N PRO A 133 14.96 2.76 7.26
CA PRO A 133 15.72 3.93 7.71
C PRO A 133 14.95 5.25 7.64
N ALA A 134 14.11 5.44 6.59
CA ALA A 134 13.31 6.65 6.47
C ALA A 134 12.34 6.85 7.63
N ASP A 135 11.83 5.77 8.23
CA ASP A 135 10.89 5.86 9.36
C ASP A 135 11.60 6.34 10.62
N LEU A 136 12.83 5.87 10.84
CA LEU A 136 13.69 6.33 11.94
C LEU A 136 14.05 7.81 11.77
N TYR A 137 14.41 8.24 10.55
CA TYR A 137 14.72 9.65 10.27
C TYR A 137 13.50 10.56 10.45
N VAL A 138 12.30 10.09 10.09
CA VAL A 138 11.06 10.86 10.32
C VAL A 138 10.80 11.03 11.81
N ALA A 139 10.98 9.98 12.62
CA ALA A 139 10.81 10.05 14.06
C ALA A 139 11.84 11.00 14.70
N GLN A 140 13.13 10.86 14.35
CA GLN A 140 14.21 11.70 14.81
C GLN A 140 13.98 13.17 14.45
N GLY A 141 13.68 13.46 13.19
CA GLY A 141 13.44 14.83 12.73
C GLY A 141 12.23 15.47 13.38
N LEU A 142 11.19 14.69 13.71
CA LEU A 142 10.06 15.18 14.49
C LEU A 142 10.47 15.57 15.93
N CYS A 143 11.29 14.73 16.59
CA CYS A 143 11.76 15.04 17.94
C CYS A 143 12.64 16.30 17.97
N GLU A 144 13.50 16.46 16.96
CA GLU A 144 14.30 17.69 16.80
C GLU A 144 13.41 18.92 16.58
N LEU A 145 12.42 18.82 15.67
CA LEU A 145 11.46 19.90 15.39
C LEU A 145 10.65 20.31 16.64
N LEU A 146 10.33 19.35 17.48
CA LEU A 146 9.57 19.58 18.71
C LEU A 146 10.45 19.99 19.92
N GLU A 147 11.73 20.31 19.68
CA GLU A 147 12.66 20.84 20.69
C GLU A 147 12.72 19.98 21.97
N GLY A 148 12.83 18.66 21.82
CA GLY A 148 12.95 17.71 22.92
C GLY A 148 11.64 17.39 23.65
N ARG A 149 10.49 17.69 23.06
CA ARG A 149 9.20 17.21 23.58
C ARG A 149 8.97 15.72 23.36
N CYS A 150 9.77 15.09 22.51
CA CYS A 150 9.84 13.62 22.34
C CYS A 150 11.30 13.16 22.16
N GLU A 151 11.54 11.89 22.38
CA GLU A 151 12.81 11.19 22.25
C GLU A 151 12.60 9.77 21.76
#